data_04427eb619f2a1cfe343b15558d4962b
#
_entry.id   04427eb619f2a1cfe343b15558d4962b
#
_cell.length_a   1.000
_cell.length_b   1.000
_cell.length_c   1.000
_cell.angle_alpha   90.00
_cell.angle_beta   90.00
_cell.angle_gamma   90.00
#
_symmetry.space_group_name_H-M   'P 1'
#
loop_
_entity.id
_entity.type
_entity.pdbx_description
1 polymer ?
#
loop_
_entity_poly.entity_id
_entity_poly.type
_entity_poly.pdbx_seq_one_letter_code
_entity_poly.pdbx_strand_id
1 'polypeptide(L)'
;MNESLSKVSTEKAPAAIGPYSQAVIAGGVLYTSGQIPVNPETNAIAGNTIEEQAEQVMKNLGAVLTEAGTTFEKVVKTTCFIADMGDFAKFNEIYAKYFTEKPARSCVAVKTLPKNVLCEVEVIAVV
;
A
#
# COMPACT_ATOMS: atom_id res chain seq x y z
N MET A 1 -27.56 -6.64 6.39
CA MET A 1 -27.09 -5.28 6.20
C MET A 1 -25.73 -5.07 6.83
N ASN A 2 -24.81 -4.45 6.10
CA ASN A 2 -23.43 -4.25 6.56
C ASN A 2 -23.18 -2.81 6.93
N GLU A 3 -23.84 -2.37 8.02
CA GLU A 3 -23.71 -0.98 8.48
C GLU A 3 -22.30 -0.63 8.91
N SER A 4 -21.52 -1.65 9.37
CA SER A 4 -20.14 -1.46 9.79
C SER A 4 -19.14 -1.54 8.62
N LEU A 5 -19.62 -1.74 7.41
CA LEU A 5 -18.76 -1.91 6.22
C LEU A 5 -18.81 -0.64 5.37
N SER A 6 -17.65 0.00 5.18
CA SER A 6 -17.53 1.20 4.36
C SER A 6 -16.41 1.03 3.35
N LYS A 7 -16.65 1.46 2.13
CA LYS A 7 -15.63 1.44 1.09
C LYS A 7 -14.91 2.78 1.07
N VAL A 8 -13.59 2.74 0.86
CA VAL A 8 -12.75 3.94 0.82
C VAL A 8 -12.26 4.14 -0.61
N SER A 9 -12.35 5.38 -1.08
CA SER A 9 -11.91 5.74 -2.41
C SER A 9 -11.32 7.15 -2.38
N THR A 10 -10.16 7.33 -3.02
CA THR A 10 -9.52 8.64 -3.14
C THR A 10 -8.88 8.78 -4.50
N GLU A 11 -8.92 10.00 -5.05
CA GLU A 11 -8.24 10.31 -6.31
C GLU A 11 -6.72 10.49 -6.12
N LYS A 12 -6.27 10.56 -4.89
CA LYS A 12 -4.84 10.74 -4.56
C LYS A 12 -4.07 9.43 -4.51
N ALA A 13 -4.73 8.32 -4.83
CA ALA A 13 -4.12 7.02 -5.03
C ALA A 13 -4.66 6.45 -6.35
N PRO A 14 -3.99 5.47 -6.94
CA PRO A 14 -4.45 4.89 -8.20
C PRO A 14 -5.87 4.36 -8.10
N ALA A 15 -6.70 4.66 -9.09
CA ALA A 15 -8.09 4.22 -9.11
C ALA A 15 -8.17 2.68 -9.13
N ALA A 16 -9.17 2.15 -8.43
CA ALA A 16 -9.44 0.72 -8.48
C ALA A 16 -10.09 0.40 -9.83
N ILE A 17 -9.32 -0.23 -10.70
CA ILE A 17 -9.78 -0.66 -12.02
C ILE A 17 -10.08 -2.15 -11.92
N GLY A 18 -11.37 -2.49 -11.85
CA GLY A 18 -11.79 -3.88 -11.71
C GLY A 18 -12.72 -4.08 -10.52
N PRO A 19 -13.01 -5.33 -10.18
CA PRO A 19 -14.02 -5.65 -9.16
C PRO A 19 -13.44 -5.62 -7.74
N TYR A 20 -12.88 -4.46 -7.31
CA TYR A 20 -12.34 -4.31 -5.96
C TYR A 20 -12.39 -2.83 -5.54
N SER A 21 -12.23 -2.58 -4.24
CA SER A 21 -12.14 -1.24 -3.67
C SER A 21 -10.69 -0.95 -3.28
N GLN A 22 -10.33 0.32 -3.23
CA GLN A 22 -9.00 0.69 -2.72
C GLN A 22 -8.82 0.23 -1.27
N ALA A 23 -9.87 0.34 -0.47
CA ALA A 23 -9.85 -0.15 0.90
C ALA A 23 -11.27 -0.31 1.41
N VAL A 24 -11.41 -1.05 2.51
CA VAL A 24 -12.68 -1.29 3.17
C VAL A 24 -12.47 -1.13 4.67
N ILE A 25 -13.41 -0.44 5.33
CA ILE A 25 -13.44 -0.34 6.79
C ILE A 25 -14.53 -1.29 7.30
N ALA A 26 -14.18 -2.14 8.24
CA ALA A 26 -15.11 -3.06 8.87
C ALA A 26 -14.78 -3.15 10.36
N GLY A 27 -15.77 -2.87 11.22
CA GLY A 27 -15.59 -2.99 12.66
C GLY A 27 -14.44 -2.16 13.23
N GLY A 28 -14.23 -0.94 12.72
CA GLY A 28 -13.17 -0.06 13.19
C GLY A 28 -11.78 -0.41 12.68
N VAL A 29 -11.69 -1.28 11.66
CA VAL A 29 -10.43 -1.72 11.08
C VAL A 29 -10.45 -1.48 9.58
N LEU A 30 -9.38 -0.89 9.06
CA LEU A 30 -9.17 -0.65 7.65
C LEU A 30 -8.37 -1.79 7.03
N TYR A 31 -8.83 -2.27 5.89
CA TYR A 31 -8.13 -3.27 5.09
C TYR A 31 -7.91 -2.67 3.71
N THR A 32 -6.65 -2.49 3.31
CA THR A 32 -6.38 -1.93 1.99
C THR A 32 -6.15 -3.02 0.96
N SER A 33 -6.47 -2.71 -0.28
CA SER A 33 -5.94 -3.48 -1.40
C SER A 33 -4.44 -3.19 -1.54
N GLY A 34 -3.71 -4.05 -2.22
CA GLY A 34 -2.31 -3.83 -2.51
C GLY A 34 -2.12 -2.57 -3.34
N GLN A 35 -1.20 -1.71 -2.92
CA GLN A 35 -0.85 -0.52 -3.66
C GLN A 35 0.41 -0.79 -4.46
N ILE A 36 0.35 -0.50 -5.76
CA ILE A 36 1.48 -0.61 -6.68
C ILE A 36 2.00 0.79 -6.99
N PRO A 37 3.24 0.92 -7.49
CA PRO A 37 3.88 2.24 -7.67
C PRO A 37 3.39 3.00 -8.90
N VAL A 38 2.10 3.17 -9.04
CA VAL A 38 1.51 3.98 -10.10
C VAL A 38 1.25 5.37 -9.54
N ASN A 39 1.70 6.38 -10.25
CA ASN A 39 1.43 7.78 -9.90
C ASN A 39 -0.01 8.09 -10.32
N PRO A 40 -0.89 8.47 -9.39
CA PRO A 40 -2.30 8.70 -9.72
C PRO A 40 -2.53 9.90 -10.64
N GLU A 41 -1.60 10.85 -10.69
CA GLU A 41 -1.73 12.03 -11.56
C GLU A 41 -1.40 11.71 -13.02
N THR A 42 -0.40 10.85 -13.25
CA THR A 42 0.06 10.53 -14.60
C THR A 42 -0.44 9.16 -15.08
N ASN A 43 -0.91 8.34 -14.14
CA ASN A 43 -1.31 6.95 -14.39
C ASN A 43 -0.17 6.09 -14.93
N ALA A 44 1.06 6.49 -14.65
CA ALA A 44 2.28 5.78 -15.09
C ALA A 44 3.05 5.26 -13.88
N ILE A 45 3.84 4.19 -14.09
CA ILE A 45 4.71 3.65 -13.06
C ILE A 45 5.78 4.69 -12.70
N ALA A 46 6.01 4.89 -11.42
CA ALA A 46 6.93 5.91 -10.90
C ALA A 46 8.35 5.37 -10.86
N GLY A 47 9.10 5.62 -11.92
CA GLY A 47 10.50 5.23 -11.98
C GLY A 47 10.73 3.75 -12.23
N ASN A 48 12.00 3.36 -12.19
CA ASN A 48 12.41 1.99 -12.49
C ASN A 48 13.36 1.40 -11.45
N THR A 49 13.54 2.07 -10.32
CA THR A 49 14.33 1.54 -9.20
C THR A 49 13.41 1.16 -8.04
N ILE A 50 13.87 0.26 -7.20
CA ILE A 50 13.09 -0.14 -6.03
C ILE A 50 12.83 1.04 -5.10
N GLU A 51 13.78 1.95 -4.95
CA GLU A 51 13.62 3.12 -4.09
C GLU A 51 12.52 4.04 -4.61
N GLU A 52 12.53 4.36 -5.89
CA GLU A 52 11.51 5.22 -6.50
C GLU A 52 10.12 4.59 -6.40
N GLN A 53 10.03 3.29 -6.69
CA GLN A 53 8.75 2.60 -6.68
C GLN A 53 8.22 2.42 -5.25
N ALA A 54 9.09 2.08 -4.30
CA ALA A 54 8.67 1.97 -2.89
C ALA A 54 8.15 3.31 -2.37
N GLU A 55 8.80 4.42 -2.72
CA GLU A 55 8.37 5.75 -2.32
C GLU A 55 6.95 6.05 -2.83
N GLN A 56 6.67 5.72 -4.09
CA GLN A 56 5.33 5.93 -4.66
C GLN A 56 4.28 5.05 -3.98
N VAL A 57 4.62 3.80 -3.70
CA VAL A 57 3.71 2.90 -2.96
C VAL A 57 3.34 3.50 -1.61
N MET A 58 4.33 4.05 -0.89
CA MET A 58 4.07 4.67 0.41
C MET A 58 3.17 5.89 0.29
N LYS A 59 3.38 6.72 -0.73
CA LYS A 59 2.51 7.88 -0.97
C LYS A 59 1.08 7.43 -1.25
N ASN A 60 0.90 6.38 -2.04
CA ASN A 60 -0.42 5.85 -2.36
C ASN A 60 -1.10 5.31 -1.10
N LEU A 61 -0.37 4.55 -0.28
CA LEU A 61 -0.90 4.07 1.00
C LEU A 61 -1.29 5.22 1.92
N GLY A 62 -0.43 6.24 2.01
CA GLY A 62 -0.70 7.43 2.82
C GLY A 62 -1.99 8.12 2.40
N ALA A 63 -2.25 8.21 1.10
CA ALA A 63 -3.47 8.81 0.58
C ALA A 63 -4.71 8.01 1.00
N VAL A 64 -4.64 6.69 0.90
CA VAL A 64 -5.76 5.82 1.31
C VAL A 64 -5.98 5.89 2.83
N LEU A 65 -4.90 5.86 3.61
CA LEU A 65 -4.98 6.00 5.07
C LEU A 65 -5.63 7.32 5.47
N THR A 66 -5.20 8.43 4.85
CA THR A 66 -5.75 9.75 5.12
C THR A 66 -7.24 9.81 4.78
N GLU A 67 -7.62 9.28 3.64
CA GLU A 67 -9.03 9.24 3.24
C GLU A 67 -9.88 8.46 4.24
N ALA A 68 -9.32 7.39 4.80
CA ALA A 68 -10.01 6.57 5.80
C ALA A 68 -10.02 7.20 7.19
N GLY A 69 -9.29 8.29 7.41
CA GLY A 69 -9.22 8.95 8.71
C GLY A 69 -8.22 8.33 9.66
N THR A 70 -7.17 7.70 9.15
CA THR A 70 -6.15 7.08 9.97
C THR A 70 -4.74 7.46 9.48
N THR A 71 -3.71 6.88 10.04
CA THR A 71 -2.32 7.25 9.78
C THR A 71 -1.43 6.01 9.77
N PHE A 72 -0.18 6.17 9.32
CA PHE A 72 0.80 5.09 9.33
C PHE A 72 1.03 4.54 10.76
N GLU A 73 0.96 5.40 11.78
CA GLU A 73 1.17 5.00 13.17
C GLU A 73 0.12 4.03 13.69
N LYS A 74 -1.03 3.98 13.03
CA LYS A 74 -2.14 3.09 13.42
C LYS A 74 -2.20 1.82 12.60
N VAL A 75 -1.22 1.60 11.72
CA VAL A 75 -1.11 0.36 10.97
C VAL A 75 -0.65 -0.75 11.91
N VAL A 76 -1.36 -1.87 11.91
CA VAL A 76 -1.05 -3.02 12.77
C VAL A 76 -0.36 -4.15 12.01
N LYS A 77 -0.57 -4.23 10.71
CA LYS A 77 0.00 -5.30 9.89
C LYS A 77 0.25 -4.80 8.47
N THR A 78 1.41 -5.16 7.93
CA THR A 78 1.69 -4.96 6.51
C THR A 78 2.03 -6.28 5.85
N THR A 79 1.71 -6.40 4.56
CA THR A 79 2.19 -7.49 3.72
C THR A 79 2.84 -6.85 2.52
N CYS A 80 4.14 -7.15 2.34
CA CYS A 80 4.96 -6.55 1.29
C CYS A 80 5.35 -7.63 0.29
N PHE A 81 5.12 -7.34 -0.98
CA PHE A 81 5.49 -8.22 -2.08
C PHE A 81 6.56 -7.51 -2.90
N ILE A 82 7.69 -8.17 -3.14
CA ILE A 82 8.76 -7.60 -3.96
C ILE A 82 9.11 -8.57 -5.08
N ALA A 83 9.66 -8.02 -6.17
CA ALA A 83 10.00 -8.84 -7.33
C ALA A 83 11.28 -9.64 -7.11
N ASP A 84 12.19 -9.13 -6.27
CA ASP A 84 13.50 -9.74 -6.04
C ASP A 84 13.94 -9.48 -4.60
N MET A 85 14.25 -10.53 -3.85
CA MET A 85 14.74 -10.37 -2.47
C MET A 85 16.10 -9.65 -2.41
N GLY A 86 16.80 -9.56 -3.53
CA GLY A 86 18.01 -8.72 -3.61
C GLY A 86 17.76 -7.25 -3.35
N ASP A 87 16.52 -6.79 -3.52
CA ASP A 87 16.10 -5.39 -3.26
C ASP A 87 15.63 -5.17 -1.82
N PHE A 88 15.66 -6.21 -0.98
CA PHE A 88 15.05 -6.16 0.36
C PHE A 88 15.64 -5.04 1.22
N ALA A 89 16.96 -4.89 1.25
CA ALA A 89 17.61 -3.87 2.07
C ALA A 89 17.22 -2.45 1.64
N LYS A 90 17.20 -2.18 0.34
CA LYS A 90 16.82 -0.87 -0.20
C LYS A 90 15.32 -0.58 0.03
N PHE A 91 14.50 -1.60 -0.14
CA PHE A 91 13.07 -1.49 0.15
C PHE A 91 12.86 -1.12 1.63
N ASN A 92 13.58 -1.81 2.53
CA ASN A 92 13.47 -1.56 3.97
C ASN A 92 13.86 -0.13 4.35
N GLU A 93 14.82 0.47 3.67
CA GLU A 93 15.21 1.86 3.95
C GLU A 93 14.04 2.82 3.71
N ILE A 94 13.30 2.62 2.63
CA ILE A 94 12.13 3.44 2.32
C ILE A 94 10.99 3.11 3.29
N TYR A 95 10.72 1.82 3.50
CA TYR A 95 9.66 1.35 4.39
C TYR A 95 9.81 1.95 5.80
N ALA A 96 11.02 1.94 6.34
CA ALA A 96 11.28 2.41 7.70
C ALA A 96 10.97 3.89 7.91
N LYS A 97 11.00 4.69 6.85
CA LYS A 97 10.67 6.12 6.95
C LYS A 97 9.19 6.35 7.24
N TYR A 98 8.33 5.42 6.85
CA TYR A 98 6.87 5.54 6.97
C TYR A 98 6.30 4.73 8.14
N PHE A 99 6.79 3.52 8.34
CA PHE A 99 6.29 2.63 9.40
C PHE A 99 7.17 2.68 10.64
N THR A 100 7.20 3.85 11.27
CA THR A 100 8.08 4.12 12.42
C THR A 100 7.69 3.33 13.68
N GLU A 101 6.41 2.90 13.77
CA GLU A 101 5.92 2.15 14.92
C GLU A 101 6.13 0.63 14.79
N LYS A 102 6.77 0.20 13.71
CA LYS A 102 7.17 -1.20 13.48
C LYS A 102 6.00 -2.17 13.58
N PRO A 103 4.99 -2.06 12.69
CA PRO A 103 3.88 -3.00 12.71
C PRO A 103 4.35 -4.42 12.37
N ALA A 104 3.50 -5.40 12.65
CA ALA A 104 3.76 -6.77 12.22
C ALA A 104 3.86 -6.80 10.70
N ARG A 105 4.74 -7.64 10.15
CA ARG A 105 4.99 -7.66 8.71
C ARG A 105 5.35 -9.04 8.19
N SER A 106 4.88 -9.35 6.98
CA SER A 106 5.45 -10.38 6.13
C SER A 106 5.97 -9.70 4.87
N CYS A 107 7.15 -10.09 4.41
CA CYS A 107 7.72 -9.58 3.17
C CYS A 107 8.30 -10.75 2.38
N VAL A 108 7.80 -10.94 1.16
CA VAL A 108 8.18 -12.08 0.32
C VAL A 108 8.42 -11.63 -1.11
N ALA A 109 9.31 -12.31 -1.80
CA ALA A 109 9.41 -12.17 -3.25
C ALA A 109 8.37 -13.05 -3.90
N VAL A 110 7.75 -12.55 -4.95
CA VAL A 110 6.74 -13.27 -5.71
C VAL A 110 7.21 -13.45 -7.14
N LYS A 111 6.58 -14.38 -7.85
CA LYS A 111 6.98 -14.68 -9.22
C LYS A 111 6.81 -13.47 -10.14
N THR A 112 5.66 -12.80 -10.06
CA THR A 112 5.38 -11.58 -10.83
C THR A 112 4.41 -10.69 -10.06
N LEU A 113 4.51 -9.40 -10.31
CA LEU A 113 3.57 -8.40 -9.78
C LEU A 113 2.80 -7.76 -10.93
N PRO A 114 1.62 -7.18 -10.66
CA PRO A 114 0.87 -6.47 -11.69
C PRO A 114 1.75 -5.45 -12.39
N LYS A 115 1.66 -5.35 -13.71
CA LYS A 115 2.42 -4.42 -14.54
C LYS A 115 3.95 -4.56 -14.39
N ASN A 116 4.41 -5.72 -13.90
CA ASN A 116 5.83 -5.99 -13.67
C ASN A 116 6.52 -4.96 -12.78
N VAL A 117 5.78 -4.41 -11.81
CA VAL A 117 6.37 -3.48 -10.83
C VAL A 117 7.31 -4.23 -9.89
N LEU A 118 8.12 -3.49 -9.15
CA LEU A 118 9.13 -4.06 -8.26
C LEU A 118 8.63 -4.31 -6.84
N CYS A 119 7.52 -3.68 -6.44
CA CYS A 119 6.96 -3.88 -5.11
C CYS A 119 5.47 -3.56 -5.08
N GLU A 120 4.80 -4.13 -4.08
CA GLU A 120 3.39 -3.90 -3.78
C GLU A 120 3.19 -4.08 -2.29
N VAL A 121 2.39 -3.23 -1.65
CA VAL A 121 2.18 -3.30 -0.19
C VAL A 121 0.70 -3.13 0.12
N GLU A 122 0.21 -3.94 1.04
CA GLU A 122 -1.12 -3.79 1.61
C GLU A 122 -1.00 -3.67 3.13
N VAL A 123 -1.97 -3.01 3.76
CA VAL A 123 -1.93 -2.79 5.20
C VAL A 123 -3.28 -3.06 5.84
N ILE A 124 -3.22 -3.32 7.15
CA ILE A 124 -4.37 -3.36 8.05
C ILE A 124 -4.11 -2.30 9.11
N ALA A 125 -5.07 -1.42 9.35
CA ALA A 125 -4.91 -0.30 10.28
C ALA A 125 -6.16 -0.12 11.13
N VAL A 126 -5.96 0.41 12.33
CA VAL A 126 -7.09 0.83 13.18
C VAL A 126 -7.58 2.19 12.69
N VAL A 127 -8.88 2.39 12.70
CA VAL A 127 -9.50 3.65 12.26
C VAL A 127 -10.17 4.35 13.45
#